data_8439f2795445afb448fa6bbfe9af2e33
#
_entry.id   8439f2795445afb448fa6bbfe9af2e33
#
_cell.length_a   1.000
_cell.length_b   1.000
_cell.length_c   1.000
_cell.angle_alpha   90.00
_cell.angle_beta   90.00
_cell.angle_gamma   90.00
#
_symmetry.space_group_name_H-M   'P 1'
#
loop_
_entity.id
_entity.type
_entity.pdbx_description
1 polymer ?
#
loop_
_entity_poly.entity_id
_entity_poly.type
_entity_poly.pdbx_seq_one_letter_code
_entity_poly.pdbx_strand_id
1 'polypeptide(L)'
;MNNLQKRITTSAVLIGIVLSCLFISSYTWLLLLTIVSLISLIEIFNLSKKIWKDKLILFIFTTISFIYLLFFTVTTFRAKAWLEAEGILFILSVCILSDIGGYIIGKSIGGKKLTKISPNKTISGSIGSFLFSLLPLMFIDEIFVKVEFINIIWILTISLTCQLGDLFISYLKRLAKVKDTGSFLPGHGGILDRIDGIIFGVPASILFWAIIV
;
A
#
# COMPACT_ATOMS: atom_id res chain seq x y z
N MET A 1 20.94 -7.99 -18.39
CA MET A 1 20.72 -7.39 -17.06
C MET A 1 20.40 -8.51 -16.06
N ASN A 2 21.13 -8.54 -14.95
CA ASN A 2 20.86 -9.45 -13.84
C ASN A 2 19.50 -9.12 -13.19
N ASN A 3 18.86 -10.11 -12.54
CA ASN A 3 17.57 -9.91 -11.87
C ASN A 3 17.57 -8.76 -10.85
N LEU A 4 18.70 -8.53 -10.17
CA LEU A 4 18.87 -7.41 -9.25
C LEU A 4 18.85 -6.05 -9.98
N GLN A 5 19.57 -5.93 -11.09
CA GLN A 5 19.58 -4.70 -11.90
C GLN A 5 18.18 -4.36 -12.44
N LYS A 6 17.43 -5.37 -12.93
CA LYS A 6 16.04 -5.18 -13.37
C LYS A 6 15.16 -4.63 -12.24
N ARG A 7 15.32 -5.15 -11.03
CA ARG A 7 14.56 -4.68 -9.86
C ARG A 7 14.90 -3.24 -9.50
N ILE A 8 16.18 -2.90 -9.40
CA ILE A 8 16.61 -1.54 -9.05
C ILE A 8 16.11 -0.54 -10.09
N THR A 9 16.29 -0.82 -11.39
CA THR A 9 15.82 0.08 -12.46
C THR A 9 14.30 0.24 -12.45
N THR A 10 13.54 -0.85 -12.30
CA THR A 10 12.08 -0.76 -12.23
C THR A 10 11.61 0.07 -11.02
N SER A 11 12.22 -0.14 -9.83
CA SER A 11 11.88 0.65 -8.64
C SER A 11 12.21 2.13 -8.83
N ALA A 12 13.39 2.46 -9.38
CA ALA A 12 13.78 3.85 -9.64
C ALA A 12 12.84 4.54 -10.63
N VAL A 13 12.44 3.85 -11.69
CA VAL A 13 11.48 4.38 -12.68
C VAL A 13 10.12 4.59 -12.04
N LEU A 14 9.62 3.63 -11.24
CA LEU A 14 8.32 3.76 -10.56
C LEU A 14 8.32 4.95 -9.59
N ILE A 15 9.38 5.10 -8.79
CA ILE A 15 9.51 6.25 -7.88
C ILE A 15 9.52 7.55 -8.68
N GLY A 16 10.29 7.63 -9.77
CA GLY A 16 10.34 8.80 -10.65
C GLY A 16 8.97 9.14 -11.23
N ILE A 17 8.20 8.15 -11.70
CA ILE A 17 6.84 8.34 -12.22
C ILE A 17 5.89 8.87 -11.12
N VAL A 18 5.90 8.25 -9.93
CA VAL A 18 5.05 8.67 -8.80
C VAL A 18 5.35 10.10 -8.41
N LEU A 19 6.63 10.46 -8.20
CA LEU A 19 7.03 11.81 -7.85
C LEU A 19 6.66 12.81 -8.95
N SER A 20 6.99 12.52 -10.21
CA SER A 20 6.64 13.41 -11.33
C SER A 20 5.14 13.64 -11.42
N CYS A 21 4.32 12.58 -11.36
CA CYS A 21 2.87 12.72 -11.43
C CYS A 21 2.29 13.47 -10.22
N LEU A 22 2.90 13.30 -9.04
CA LEU A 22 2.45 13.97 -7.83
C LEU A 22 2.74 15.48 -7.87
N PHE A 23 3.93 15.89 -8.35
CA PHE A 23 4.37 17.31 -8.32
C PHE A 23 3.97 18.10 -9.55
N ILE A 24 3.84 17.50 -10.74
CA ILE A 24 3.54 18.24 -11.97
C ILE A 24 2.12 18.81 -11.95
N SER A 25 1.10 17.99 -11.69
CA SER A 25 -0.29 18.43 -11.77
C SER A 25 -1.23 17.48 -11.02
N SER A 26 -2.39 18.01 -10.61
CA SER A 26 -3.47 17.14 -10.07
C SER A 26 -4.06 16.22 -11.13
N TYR A 27 -4.04 16.61 -12.40
CA TYR A 27 -4.51 15.77 -13.51
C TYR A 27 -3.57 14.58 -13.78
N THR A 28 -2.24 14.81 -13.75
CA THR A 28 -1.26 13.73 -13.90
C THR A 28 -1.33 12.75 -12.75
N TRP A 29 -1.56 13.25 -11.53
CA TRP A 29 -1.79 12.42 -10.35
C TRP A 29 -3.06 11.56 -10.48
N LEU A 30 -4.19 12.15 -10.88
CA LEU A 30 -5.42 11.43 -11.13
C LEU A 30 -5.25 10.35 -12.20
N LEU A 31 -4.55 10.67 -13.30
CA LEU A 31 -4.27 9.73 -14.37
C LEU A 31 -3.47 8.52 -13.85
N LEU A 32 -2.42 8.77 -13.06
CA LEU A 32 -1.61 7.70 -12.46
C LEU A 32 -2.47 6.81 -11.55
N LEU A 33 -3.25 7.41 -10.63
CA LEU A 33 -4.13 6.67 -9.72
C LEU A 33 -5.15 5.82 -10.48
N THR A 34 -5.71 6.36 -11.55
CA THR A 34 -6.68 5.63 -12.40
C THR A 34 -6.03 4.43 -13.10
N ILE A 35 -4.85 4.62 -13.69
CA ILE A 35 -4.10 3.54 -14.34
C ILE A 35 -3.75 2.44 -13.33
N VAL A 36 -3.22 2.82 -12.18
CA VAL A 36 -2.85 1.89 -11.10
C VAL A 36 -4.07 1.11 -10.61
N SER A 37 -5.21 1.77 -10.41
CA SER A 37 -6.45 1.13 -9.97
C SER A 37 -7.02 0.20 -11.03
N LEU A 38 -6.98 0.55 -12.32
CA LEU A 38 -7.45 -0.32 -13.41
C LEU A 38 -6.59 -1.58 -13.54
N ILE A 39 -5.25 -1.45 -13.47
CA ILE A 39 -4.38 -2.62 -13.53
C ILE A 39 -4.59 -3.51 -12.29
N SER A 40 -4.70 -2.91 -11.10
CA SER A 40 -5.00 -3.65 -9.87
C SER A 40 -6.33 -4.39 -9.94
N LEU A 41 -7.37 -3.78 -10.54
CA LEU A 41 -8.66 -4.44 -10.76
C LEU A 41 -8.52 -5.65 -11.68
N ILE A 42 -7.76 -5.54 -12.77
CA ILE A 42 -7.49 -6.67 -13.68
C ILE A 42 -6.76 -7.79 -12.94
N GLU A 43 -5.77 -7.46 -12.10
CA GLU A 43 -5.04 -8.44 -11.30
C GLU A 43 -5.95 -9.13 -10.28
N ILE A 44 -6.80 -8.37 -9.55
CA ILE A 44 -7.80 -8.91 -8.63
C ILE A 44 -8.78 -9.81 -9.35
N PHE A 45 -9.29 -9.40 -10.52
CA PHE A 45 -10.19 -10.22 -11.32
C PHE A 45 -9.56 -11.54 -11.76
N ASN A 46 -8.29 -11.51 -12.19
CA ASN A 46 -7.56 -12.72 -12.57
C ASN A 46 -7.31 -13.66 -11.39
N LEU A 47 -7.02 -13.13 -10.19
CA LEU A 47 -6.94 -13.89 -8.96
C LEU A 47 -8.29 -14.52 -8.61
N SER A 48 -9.35 -13.72 -8.65
CA SER A 48 -10.70 -14.12 -8.29
C SER A 48 -11.21 -15.27 -9.15
N LYS A 49 -10.92 -15.26 -10.47
CA LYS A 49 -11.22 -16.38 -11.38
C LYS A 49 -10.56 -17.69 -10.98
N LYS A 50 -9.40 -17.64 -10.36
CA LYS A 50 -8.70 -18.85 -9.88
C LYS A 50 -9.27 -19.36 -8.56
N ILE A 51 -9.86 -18.48 -7.74
CA ILE A 51 -10.41 -18.81 -6.42
C ILE A 51 -11.84 -19.34 -6.54
N TRP A 52 -12.68 -18.60 -7.27
CA TRP A 52 -14.13 -18.88 -7.35
C TRP A 52 -14.54 -19.37 -8.73
N LYS A 53 -15.20 -20.53 -8.76
CA LYS A 53 -15.83 -21.07 -9.96
C LYS A 53 -17.25 -20.52 -10.17
N ASP A 54 -17.92 -20.11 -9.11
CA ASP A 54 -19.25 -19.53 -9.14
C ASP A 54 -19.19 -18.12 -9.72
N LYS A 55 -19.96 -17.91 -10.80
CA LYS A 55 -20.01 -16.63 -11.52
C LYS A 55 -20.61 -15.50 -10.69
N LEU A 56 -21.57 -15.82 -9.80
CA LEU A 56 -22.21 -14.82 -8.94
C LEU A 56 -21.23 -14.31 -7.90
N ILE A 57 -20.51 -15.21 -7.22
CA ILE A 57 -19.49 -14.85 -6.23
C ILE A 57 -18.37 -14.06 -6.90
N LEU A 58 -17.91 -14.49 -8.07
CA LEU A 58 -16.91 -13.78 -8.85
C LEU A 58 -17.37 -12.36 -9.19
N PHE A 59 -18.61 -12.21 -9.66
CA PHE A 59 -19.18 -10.91 -9.99
C PHE A 59 -19.28 -10.00 -8.76
N ILE A 60 -19.83 -10.48 -7.65
CA ILE A 60 -19.96 -9.72 -6.41
C ILE A 60 -18.58 -9.25 -5.90
N PHE A 61 -17.61 -10.16 -5.84
CA PHE A 61 -16.27 -9.82 -5.35
C PHE A 61 -15.57 -8.80 -6.24
N THR A 62 -15.68 -8.95 -7.57
CA THR A 62 -15.08 -8.00 -8.52
C THR A 62 -15.74 -6.63 -8.42
N THR A 63 -17.07 -6.57 -8.24
CA THR A 63 -17.81 -5.32 -8.07
C THR A 63 -17.40 -4.61 -6.76
N ILE A 64 -17.29 -5.34 -5.66
CA ILE A 64 -16.82 -4.77 -4.38
C ILE A 64 -15.39 -4.24 -4.53
N SER A 65 -14.51 -4.99 -5.20
CA SER A 65 -13.13 -4.56 -5.45
C SER A 65 -13.07 -3.31 -6.33
N PHE A 66 -13.93 -3.21 -7.36
CA PHE A 66 -14.04 -2.02 -8.19
C PHE A 66 -14.47 -0.80 -7.38
N ILE A 67 -15.53 -0.93 -6.56
CA ILE A 67 -16.01 0.15 -5.70
C ILE A 67 -14.92 0.60 -4.74
N TYR A 68 -14.18 -0.35 -4.17
CA TYR A 68 -13.09 -0.05 -3.24
C TYR A 68 -11.92 0.69 -3.93
N LEU A 69 -11.50 0.25 -5.12
CA LEU A 69 -10.44 0.92 -5.87
C LEU A 69 -10.88 2.31 -6.37
N LEU A 70 -12.14 2.48 -6.71
CA LEU A 70 -12.71 3.79 -7.01
C LEU A 70 -12.67 4.70 -5.79
N PHE A 71 -13.07 4.19 -4.61
CA PHE A 71 -12.96 4.91 -3.35
C PHE A 71 -11.51 5.30 -3.04
N PHE A 72 -10.54 4.39 -3.19
CA PHE A 72 -9.10 4.68 -3.06
C PHE A 72 -8.66 5.81 -4.00
N THR A 73 -9.04 5.73 -5.28
CA THR A 73 -8.69 6.74 -6.29
C THR A 73 -9.25 8.12 -5.93
N VAL A 74 -10.54 8.18 -5.61
CA VAL A 74 -11.23 9.43 -5.30
C VAL A 74 -10.69 10.06 -4.01
N THR A 75 -10.54 9.27 -2.95
CA THR A 75 -10.03 9.77 -1.66
C THR A 75 -8.61 10.26 -1.78
N THR A 76 -7.73 9.51 -2.44
CA THR A 76 -6.31 9.89 -2.63
C THR A 76 -6.17 11.12 -3.52
N PHE A 77 -7.00 11.24 -4.56
CA PHE A 77 -7.04 12.44 -5.41
C PHE A 77 -7.49 13.67 -4.64
N ARG A 78 -8.58 13.56 -3.88
CA ARG A 78 -9.11 14.67 -3.06
C ARG A 78 -8.14 15.06 -1.95
N ALA A 79 -7.47 14.08 -1.34
CA ALA A 79 -6.48 14.35 -0.30
C ALA A 79 -5.34 15.24 -0.79
N LYS A 80 -4.91 15.11 -2.06
CA LYS A 80 -3.89 16.00 -2.63
C LYS A 80 -4.31 17.48 -2.62
N ALA A 81 -5.60 17.78 -2.77
CA ALA A 81 -6.10 19.16 -2.73
C ALA A 81 -6.07 19.77 -1.32
N TRP A 82 -6.01 18.95 -0.26
CA TRP A 82 -6.05 19.41 1.14
C TRP A 82 -4.69 19.29 1.83
N LEU A 83 -3.94 18.25 1.50
CA LEU A 83 -2.64 17.93 2.13
C LEU A 83 -1.46 18.36 1.27
N GLU A 84 -1.71 18.84 0.06
CA GLU A 84 -0.70 19.12 -0.97
C GLU A 84 0.12 17.87 -1.35
N ALA A 85 1.20 18.04 -2.11
CA ALA A 85 2.05 16.91 -2.51
C ALA A 85 2.85 16.36 -1.34
N GLU A 86 3.28 17.23 -0.45
CA GLU A 86 4.09 16.91 0.73
C GLU A 86 3.32 16.01 1.71
N GLY A 87 2.05 16.30 1.95
CA GLY A 87 1.22 15.48 2.84
C GLY A 87 0.95 14.07 2.25
N ILE A 88 0.78 13.98 0.93
CA ILE A 88 0.68 12.66 0.26
C ILE A 88 2.00 11.91 0.38
N LEU A 89 3.15 12.57 0.17
CA LEU A 89 4.47 11.97 0.34
C LEU A 89 4.68 11.49 1.78
N PHE A 90 4.22 12.27 2.76
CA PHE A 90 4.29 11.87 4.17
C PHE A 90 3.54 10.55 4.39
N ILE A 91 2.27 10.44 3.95
CA ILE A 91 1.47 9.22 4.08
C ILE A 91 2.15 8.03 3.37
N LEU A 92 2.65 8.24 2.14
CA LEU A 92 3.37 7.21 1.39
C LEU A 92 4.66 6.79 2.11
N SER A 93 5.39 7.73 2.72
CA SER A 93 6.60 7.42 3.49
C SER A 93 6.30 6.56 4.72
N VAL A 94 5.20 6.83 5.42
CA VAL A 94 4.71 6.00 6.53
C VAL A 94 4.43 4.57 6.07
N CYS A 95 3.71 4.39 4.95
CA CYS A 95 3.43 3.07 4.39
C CYS A 95 4.72 2.33 4.03
N ILE A 96 5.63 2.98 3.29
CA ILE A 96 6.89 2.39 2.83
C ILE A 96 7.80 2.03 4.02
N LEU A 97 7.94 2.92 4.98
CA LEU A 97 8.77 2.68 6.16
C LEU A 97 8.18 1.60 7.07
N SER A 98 6.85 1.50 7.16
CA SER A 98 6.19 0.37 7.82
C SER A 98 6.62 -0.97 7.20
N ASP A 99 6.60 -1.10 5.87
CA ASP A 99 7.01 -2.32 5.18
C ASP A 99 8.51 -2.62 5.35
N ILE A 100 9.35 -1.59 5.23
CA ILE A 100 10.80 -1.71 5.43
C ILE A 100 11.11 -2.16 6.86
N GLY A 101 10.48 -1.53 7.86
CA GLY A 101 10.66 -1.88 9.28
C GLY A 101 10.24 -3.31 9.56
N GLY A 102 9.09 -3.72 9.00
CA GLY A 102 8.60 -5.10 9.09
C GLY A 102 9.58 -6.12 8.52
N TYR A 103 10.16 -5.82 7.36
CA TYR A 103 11.16 -6.67 6.73
C TYR A 103 12.48 -6.73 7.52
N ILE A 104 13.04 -5.56 7.89
CA ILE A 104 14.34 -5.48 8.57
C ILE A 104 14.27 -6.16 9.93
N ILE A 105 13.33 -5.75 10.78
CA ILE A 105 13.20 -6.27 12.15
C ILE A 105 12.75 -7.73 12.14
N GLY A 106 11.81 -8.08 11.26
CA GLY A 106 11.35 -9.45 11.12
C GLY A 106 12.45 -10.42 10.69
N LYS A 107 13.37 -9.98 9.81
CA LYS A 107 14.51 -10.79 9.37
C LYS A 107 15.65 -10.82 10.41
N SER A 108 15.90 -9.73 11.09
CA SER A 108 17.02 -9.63 12.05
C SER A 108 16.73 -10.34 13.37
N ILE A 109 15.53 -10.14 13.93
CA ILE A 109 15.11 -10.71 15.21
C ILE A 109 14.43 -12.07 15.02
N GLY A 110 13.65 -12.23 13.95
CA GLY A 110 12.88 -13.46 13.71
C GLY A 110 11.80 -13.68 14.78
N GLY A 111 11.60 -14.92 15.18
CA GLY A 111 10.70 -15.29 16.27
C GLY A 111 9.37 -15.90 15.80
N LYS A 112 8.31 -15.79 16.62
CA LYS A 112 7.02 -16.39 16.33
C LYS A 112 6.40 -15.79 15.06
N LYS A 113 5.85 -16.67 14.22
CA LYS A 113 5.14 -16.27 12.98
C LYS A 113 3.88 -15.48 13.33
N LEU A 114 3.63 -14.41 12.58
CA LEU A 114 2.46 -13.57 12.79
C LEU A 114 1.17 -14.30 12.38
N THR A 115 1.20 -14.98 11.23
CA THR A 115 0.06 -15.72 10.69
C THR A 115 0.50 -16.97 9.93
N LYS A 116 -0.45 -17.93 9.76
CA LYS A 116 -0.26 -19.09 8.88
C LYS A 116 -0.32 -18.71 7.38
N ILE A 117 -0.95 -17.60 7.05
CA ILE A 117 -1.17 -17.11 5.68
C ILE A 117 0.15 -16.66 5.04
N SER A 118 0.97 -15.94 5.80
CA SER A 118 2.27 -15.43 5.37
C SER A 118 3.36 -15.92 6.34
N PRO A 119 3.96 -17.09 6.10
CA PRO A 119 4.89 -17.73 7.04
C PRO A 119 6.21 -16.96 7.21
N ASN A 120 6.49 -15.98 6.38
CA ASN A 120 7.67 -15.11 6.49
C ASN A 120 7.45 -13.90 7.39
N LYS A 121 6.19 -13.57 7.73
CA LYS A 121 5.87 -12.47 8.64
C LYS A 121 5.95 -12.93 10.09
N THR A 122 6.65 -12.13 10.92
CA THR A 122 6.87 -12.40 12.35
C THR A 122 6.21 -11.33 13.21
N ILE A 123 5.96 -11.65 14.49
CA ILE A 123 5.45 -10.68 15.46
C ILE A 123 6.47 -9.54 15.65
N SER A 124 7.76 -9.86 15.73
CA SER A 124 8.84 -8.86 15.79
C SER A 124 8.83 -7.94 14.58
N GLY A 125 8.57 -8.48 13.38
CA GLY A 125 8.40 -7.67 12.18
C GLY A 125 7.22 -6.71 12.27
N SER A 126 6.07 -7.16 12.78
CA SER A 126 4.91 -6.26 12.98
C SER A 126 5.22 -5.11 13.93
N ILE A 127 5.93 -5.39 15.03
CA ILE A 127 6.42 -4.32 15.93
C ILE A 127 7.39 -3.39 15.19
N GLY A 128 8.30 -3.95 14.40
CA GLY A 128 9.22 -3.17 13.56
C GLY A 128 8.51 -2.25 12.57
N SER A 129 7.40 -2.72 11.97
CA SER A 129 6.55 -1.88 11.11
C SER A 129 6.03 -0.65 11.86
N PHE A 130 5.51 -0.82 13.08
CA PHE A 130 5.05 0.30 13.89
C PHE A 130 6.18 1.27 14.27
N LEU A 131 7.34 0.75 14.66
CA LEU A 131 8.48 1.60 15.06
C LEU A 131 9.00 2.43 13.86
N PHE A 132 9.18 1.80 12.70
CA PHE A 132 9.69 2.50 11.53
C PHE A 132 8.67 3.47 10.94
N SER A 133 7.39 3.18 11.06
CA SER A 133 6.33 4.10 10.60
C SER A 133 6.31 5.43 11.33
N LEU A 134 6.90 5.52 12.52
CA LEU A 134 7.04 6.76 13.29
C LEU A 134 8.23 7.64 12.84
N LEU A 135 9.15 7.12 12.04
CA LEU A 135 10.31 7.91 11.58
C LEU A 135 9.93 9.20 10.83
N PRO A 136 8.88 9.24 9.99
CA PRO A 136 8.46 10.48 9.34
C PRO A 136 8.04 11.60 10.31
N LEU A 137 7.72 11.28 11.59
CA LEU A 137 7.46 12.30 12.61
C LEU A 137 8.61 13.29 12.80
N MET A 138 9.85 12.86 12.51
CA MET A 138 11.01 13.74 12.62
C MET A 138 10.97 14.92 11.66
N PHE A 139 10.12 14.84 10.63
CA PHE A 139 9.94 15.86 9.58
C PHE A 139 8.56 16.53 9.65
N ILE A 140 7.76 16.23 10.69
CA ILE A 140 6.36 16.70 10.76
C ILE A 140 6.29 18.21 11.02
N ASP A 141 7.27 18.77 11.75
CA ASP A 141 7.30 20.20 12.05
C ASP A 141 7.49 21.07 10.80
N GLU A 142 8.05 20.50 9.73
CA GLU A 142 8.17 21.15 8.41
C GLU A 142 6.88 21.05 7.60
N ILE A 143 6.05 20.04 7.86
CA ILE A 143 4.83 19.73 7.10
C ILE A 143 3.57 20.12 7.89
N PHE A 144 3.58 19.92 9.21
CA PHE A 144 2.46 20.17 10.13
C PHE A 144 2.93 20.95 11.35
N VAL A 145 2.08 21.84 11.84
CA VAL A 145 2.42 22.87 12.85
C VAL A 145 2.94 22.36 14.19
N LYS A 146 2.67 21.10 14.58
CA LYS A 146 3.19 20.49 15.84
C LYS A 146 3.02 18.97 15.85
N VAL A 147 3.96 18.26 16.54
CA VAL A 147 3.78 16.86 16.87
C VAL A 147 2.83 16.74 18.06
N GLU A 148 1.62 16.27 17.82
CA GLU A 148 0.64 15.99 18.85
C GLU A 148 0.45 14.47 19.01
N PHE A 149 -0.05 14.03 20.17
CA PHE A 149 -0.33 12.61 20.41
C PHE A 149 -1.28 12.00 19.38
N ILE A 150 -2.20 12.80 18.83
CA ILE A 150 -3.11 12.39 17.77
C ILE A 150 -2.38 11.97 16.49
N ASN A 151 -1.25 12.63 16.15
CA ASN A 151 -0.44 12.29 14.98
C ASN A 151 0.21 10.91 15.13
N ILE A 152 0.60 10.53 16.34
CA ILE A 152 1.13 9.19 16.63
C ILE A 152 0.05 8.14 16.39
N ILE A 153 -1.16 8.35 16.91
CA ILE A 153 -2.28 7.42 16.71
C ILE A 153 -2.62 7.31 15.22
N TRP A 154 -2.64 8.42 14.50
CA TRP A 154 -2.86 8.47 13.06
C TRP A 154 -1.85 7.61 12.29
N ILE A 155 -0.54 7.81 12.54
CA ILE A 155 0.52 7.05 11.88
C ILE A 155 0.43 5.56 12.21
N LEU A 156 0.19 5.21 13.47
CA LEU A 156 0.01 3.81 13.87
C LEU A 156 -1.21 3.17 13.20
N THR A 157 -2.28 3.93 12.98
CA THR A 157 -3.46 3.49 12.22
C THR A 157 -3.12 3.22 10.76
N ILE A 158 -2.33 4.09 10.11
CA ILE A 158 -1.83 3.88 8.75
C ILE A 158 -0.99 2.59 8.69
N SER A 159 -0.03 2.43 9.59
CA SER A 159 0.84 1.26 9.65
C SER A 159 0.04 -0.04 9.86
N LEU A 160 -0.93 -0.02 10.77
CA LEU A 160 -1.81 -1.16 11.02
C LEU A 160 -2.60 -1.55 9.77
N THR A 161 -3.22 -0.58 9.11
CA THR A 161 -4.03 -0.84 7.91
C THR A 161 -3.18 -1.27 6.72
N CYS A 162 -1.93 -0.77 6.56
CA CYS A 162 -0.96 -1.29 5.60
C CYS A 162 -0.65 -2.76 5.86
N GLN A 163 -0.33 -3.13 7.10
CA GLN A 163 -0.03 -4.52 7.46
C GLN A 163 -1.22 -5.45 7.20
N LEU A 164 -2.45 -5.01 7.51
CA LEU A 164 -3.68 -5.78 7.25
C LEU A 164 -3.95 -5.91 5.75
N GLY A 165 -3.71 -4.86 4.98
CA GLY A 165 -3.85 -4.86 3.52
C GLY A 165 -2.92 -5.87 2.85
N ASP A 166 -1.62 -5.83 3.18
CA ASP A 166 -0.65 -6.80 2.67
C ASP A 166 -1.02 -8.25 3.09
N LEU A 167 -1.49 -8.46 4.32
CA LEU A 167 -1.99 -9.77 4.76
C LEU A 167 -3.21 -10.21 3.95
N PHE A 168 -4.14 -9.32 3.66
CA PHE A 168 -5.33 -9.61 2.86
C PHE A 168 -4.98 -10.00 1.42
N ILE A 169 -4.15 -9.23 0.74
CA ILE A 169 -3.70 -9.58 -0.61
C ILE A 169 -2.87 -10.87 -0.61
N SER A 170 -2.02 -11.06 0.40
CA SER A 170 -1.28 -12.33 0.59
C SER A 170 -2.23 -13.51 0.76
N TYR A 171 -3.33 -13.35 1.49
CA TYR A 171 -4.37 -14.39 1.64
C TYR A 171 -5.02 -14.75 0.31
N LEU A 172 -5.42 -13.75 -0.48
CA LEU A 172 -5.99 -13.98 -1.82
C LEU A 172 -5.01 -14.74 -2.73
N LYS A 173 -3.72 -14.39 -2.69
CA LYS A 173 -2.68 -15.13 -3.45
C LYS A 173 -2.59 -16.60 -3.03
N ARG A 174 -2.71 -16.91 -1.73
CA ARG A 174 -2.70 -18.30 -1.25
C ARG A 174 -3.94 -19.07 -1.68
N LEU A 175 -5.12 -18.44 -1.61
CA LEU A 175 -6.36 -19.06 -2.12
C LEU A 175 -6.27 -19.35 -3.62
N ALA A 176 -5.71 -18.43 -4.39
CA ALA A 176 -5.48 -18.59 -5.84
C ALA A 176 -4.31 -19.53 -6.17
N LYS A 177 -3.55 -20.02 -5.17
CA LYS A 177 -2.35 -20.87 -5.33
C LYS A 177 -1.27 -20.23 -6.22
N VAL A 178 -1.11 -18.91 -6.11
CA VAL A 178 -0.08 -18.15 -6.82
C VAL A 178 0.86 -17.44 -5.83
N LYS A 179 2.02 -17.03 -6.34
CA LYS A 179 2.99 -16.25 -5.57
C LYS A 179 2.79 -14.75 -5.74
N ASP A 180 2.57 -14.31 -6.97
CA ASP A 180 2.45 -12.91 -7.36
C ASP A 180 1.05 -12.67 -7.97
N THR A 181 0.53 -11.44 -7.88
CA THR A 181 -0.81 -11.08 -8.39
C THR A 181 -0.85 -11.01 -9.92
N GLY A 182 0.29 -10.67 -10.53
CA GLY A 182 0.46 -10.52 -11.96
C GLY A 182 1.92 -10.58 -12.38
N SER A 183 2.19 -10.21 -13.64
CA SER A 183 3.53 -10.13 -14.23
C SER A 183 3.79 -8.79 -14.92
N PHE A 184 3.02 -7.76 -14.56
CA PHE A 184 3.07 -6.46 -15.23
C PHE A 184 4.41 -5.76 -15.02
N LEU A 185 5.03 -5.91 -13.84
CA LEU A 185 6.31 -5.28 -13.52
C LEU A 185 7.47 -6.26 -13.69
N PRO A 186 8.41 -6.02 -14.62
CA PRO A 186 9.56 -6.91 -14.84
C PRO A 186 10.39 -7.10 -13.56
N GLY A 187 10.48 -8.34 -13.09
CA GLY A 187 11.22 -8.71 -11.88
C GLY A 187 10.51 -8.40 -10.54
N HIS A 188 9.30 -7.80 -10.56
CA HIS A 188 8.57 -7.38 -9.36
C HIS A 188 7.18 -8.00 -9.21
N GLY A 189 6.66 -8.74 -10.20
CA GLY A 189 5.31 -9.29 -10.15
C GLY A 189 4.25 -8.32 -10.65
N GLY A 190 3.12 -8.25 -9.97
CA GLY A 190 2.03 -7.34 -10.28
C GLY A 190 2.20 -5.94 -9.67
N ILE A 191 1.38 -5.00 -10.15
CA ILE A 191 1.26 -3.67 -9.53
C ILE A 191 0.64 -3.79 -8.14
N LEU A 192 -0.39 -4.62 -8.01
CA LEU A 192 -1.06 -4.87 -6.73
C LEU A 192 -0.10 -5.42 -5.67
N ASP A 193 0.94 -6.19 -6.06
CA ASP A 193 1.99 -6.65 -5.14
C ASP A 193 2.88 -5.52 -4.59
N ARG A 194 2.79 -4.30 -5.14
CA ARG A 194 3.61 -3.14 -4.73
C ARG A 194 2.82 -2.12 -3.94
N ILE A 195 1.51 -2.17 -4.04
CA ILE A 195 0.62 -1.21 -3.38
C ILE A 195 -0.37 -1.87 -2.42
N ASP A 196 -0.21 -3.17 -2.16
CA ASP A 196 -1.12 -3.97 -1.33
C ASP A 196 -1.35 -3.40 0.08
N GLY A 197 -0.35 -2.80 0.71
CA GLY A 197 -0.50 -2.01 1.93
C GLY A 197 -1.02 -0.60 1.67
N ILE A 198 -0.52 0.08 0.62
CA ILE A 198 -0.82 1.48 0.31
C ILE A 198 -2.31 1.68 0.02
N ILE A 199 -2.94 0.77 -0.74
CA ILE A 199 -4.37 0.88 -1.08
C ILE A 199 -5.29 0.82 0.15
N PHE A 200 -4.82 0.33 1.29
CA PHE A 200 -5.55 0.35 2.56
C PHE A 200 -5.06 1.48 3.47
N GLY A 201 -3.76 1.73 3.54
CA GLY A 201 -3.16 2.74 4.42
C GLY A 201 -3.57 4.17 4.05
N VAL A 202 -3.57 4.52 2.75
CA VAL A 202 -3.92 5.88 2.32
C VAL A 202 -5.38 6.23 2.61
N PRO A 203 -6.40 5.42 2.22
CA PRO A 203 -7.77 5.71 2.59
C PRO A 203 -8.00 5.76 4.11
N ALA A 204 -7.36 4.87 4.87
CA ALA A 204 -7.47 4.86 6.33
C ALA A 204 -6.93 6.15 6.94
N SER A 205 -5.82 6.68 6.41
CA SER A 205 -5.25 7.98 6.79
C SER A 205 -6.27 9.11 6.64
N ILE A 206 -6.95 9.15 5.50
CA ILE A 206 -7.91 10.20 5.17
C ILE A 206 -9.18 10.08 6.01
N LEU A 207 -9.68 8.85 6.17
CA LEU A 207 -10.84 8.56 7.02
C LEU A 207 -10.59 8.90 8.49
N PHE A 208 -9.37 8.68 8.99
CA PHE A 208 -8.99 9.03 10.36
C PHE A 208 -9.25 10.52 10.63
N TRP A 209 -8.76 11.39 9.75
CA TRP A 209 -8.98 12.83 9.89
C TRP A 209 -10.43 13.23 9.66
N ALA A 210 -11.15 12.61 8.75
CA ALA A 210 -12.58 12.88 8.51
C ALA A 210 -13.49 12.51 9.70
N ILE A 211 -13.00 11.66 10.63
CA ILE A 211 -13.76 11.26 11.83
C ILE A 211 -13.41 12.17 13.02
N ILE A 212 -12.19 12.68 13.07
CA ILE A 212 -11.66 13.43 14.24
C ILE A 212 -11.87 14.93 14.09
N VAL A 213 -11.89 15.44 12.88
CA VAL A 213 -12.16 16.86 12.56
C VAL A 213 -13.58 17.02 12.12
#